data_36a0fc0555d72b4848ff08bf14f855bf
#
_entry.id   36a0fc0555d72b4848ff08bf14f855bf
#
_cell.length_a   1.000
_cell.length_b   1.000
_cell.length_c   1.000
_cell.angle_alpha   90.00
_cell.angle_beta   90.00
_cell.angle_gamma   90.00
#
_symmetry.space_group_name_H-M   'P 1'
#
loop_
_entity.id
_entity.type
_entity.pdbx_description
1 polymer ?
#
loop_
_entity_poly.entity_id
_entity_poly.type
_entity_poly.pdbx_seq_one_letter_code
_entity_poly.pdbx_strand_id
1 'polypeptide(L)'
;MTTSSTPASAWTGRHDGDGPEHARWHQAVQVVRRREADGDGPSGEVAEAGAAVPDPAADHVALLGFRSDEGVRRNRGRVGAADGPAALRRALAPLALHGPLAHGEVQLHDLGDAETVGEDLEAGQAAAAALTAHGLDRAGARLTVVLGGGHETAWSSYLGLMGSGFGPRAGQRWGVLNLDAHFDLRSEPRPTSGTPFAQMAAAEHAAGRELRYAVLGIAEPSNTGALFEKARGLGVTWWTDEQCLAAGAEGITRFVEQFAAELDVLYLTIDLDVLPAAVAPGVSAPAAHGVPLPLTAAAVRTAAGSGKLALLDVVELNPSLDIDSRTARAAARLIDDAVRTVTGAGA
;
A
#
# COMPACT_ATOMS: atom_id res chain seq x y z
N MET A 1 22.95 -4.51 -2.61
CA MET A 1 21.52 -4.43 -2.32
C MET A 1 20.83 -5.51 -3.12
N THR A 2 20.44 -6.60 -2.49
CA THR A 2 19.76 -7.70 -3.19
C THR A 2 18.28 -7.40 -3.20
N THR A 3 17.77 -6.85 -4.30
CA THR A 3 16.33 -6.92 -4.57
C THR A 3 16.00 -8.36 -4.86
N SER A 4 15.35 -9.05 -3.93
CA SER A 4 14.84 -10.40 -4.18
C SER A 4 13.80 -10.30 -5.30
N SER A 5 14.09 -10.93 -6.44
CA SER A 5 13.12 -10.98 -7.53
C SER A 5 11.91 -11.81 -7.07
N THR A 6 10.72 -11.25 -7.22
CA THR A 6 9.49 -12.02 -7.02
C THR A 6 9.56 -13.29 -7.86
N PRO A 7 9.35 -14.47 -7.31
CA PRO A 7 9.25 -15.65 -8.13
C PRO A 7 8.05 -15.47 -9.09
N ALA A 8 8.26 -15.66 -10.39
CA ALA A 8 7.17 -15.69 -11.39
C ALA A 8 6.03 -16.65 -10.98
N SER A 9 6.33 -17.61 -10.13
CA SER A 9 5.38 -18.54 -9.50
C SER A 9 4.29 -17.90 -8.64
N ALA A 10 4.40 -16.63 -8.24
CA ALA A 10 3.34 -15.95 -7.50
C ALA A 10 2.15 -15.56 -8.42
N TRP A 11 2.44 -15.30 -9.70
CA TRP A 11 1.45 -14.94 -10.69
C TRP A 11 1.04 -16.16 -11.52
N THR A 12 0.28 -17.06 -10.89
CA THR A 12 -0.23 -18.28 -11.52
C THR A 12 -1.74 -18.40 -11.30
N GLY A 13 -2.44 -18.97 -12.26
CA GLY A 13 -3.88 -19.11 -12.18
C GLY A 13 -4.46 -19.92 -13.31
N ARG A 14 -5.79 -20.05 -13.32
CA ARG A 14 -6.55 -20.75 -14.35
C ARG A 14 -6.59 -19.88 -15.61
N HIS A 15 -6.37 -20.49 -16.76
CA HIS A 15 -6.55 -19.90 -18.09
C HIS A 15 -7.95 -20.26 -18.61
N ASP A 16 -8.80 -19.26 -18.84
CA ASP A 16 -10.19 -19.46 -19.29
C ASP A 16 -10.37 -19.22 -20.80
N GLY A 17 -9.37 -18.59 -21.47
CA GLY A 17 -9.37 -18.26 -22.88
C GLY A 17 -8.35 -17.16 -23.18
N ASP A 18 -8.18 -16.84 -24.49
CA ASP A 18 -7.16 -15.89 -25.00
C ASP A 18 -7.70 -14.46 -25.17
N GLY A 19 -9.01 -14.24 -25.10
CA GLY A 19 -9.61 -12.92 -25.30
C GLY A 19 -9.56 -12.03 -24.06
N PRO A 20 -9.70 -10.70 -24.22
CA PRO A 20 -9.71 -9.74 -23.11
C PRO A 20 -10.85 -10.01 -22.10
N GLU A 21 -11.95 -10.63 -22.53
CA GLU A 21 -13.07 -11.04 -21.68
C GLU A 21 -12.68 -12.16 -20.70
N HIS A 22 -11.55 -12.82 -20.91
CA HIS A 22 -11.00 -13.88 -20.06
C HIS A 22 -9.80 -13.40 -19.22
N ALA A 23 -9.37 -12.14 -19.42
CA ALA A 23 -8.16 -11.61 -18.81
C ALA A 23 -8.22 -11.65 -17.28
N ARG A 24 -7.12 -12.08 -16.67
CA ARG A 24 -6.90 -12.11 -15.22
C ARG A 24 -5.59 -11.43 -14.86
N TRP A 25 -5.46 -11.03 -13.60
CA TRP A 25 -4.24 -10.39 -13.12
C TRP A 25 -2.97 -11.17 -13.49
N HIS A 26 -2.92 -12.49 -13.24
CA HIS A 26 -1.73 -13.30 -13.52
C HIS A 26 -1.35 -13.38 -15.00
N GLN A 27 -2.29 -13.11 -15.91
CA GLN A 27 -2.01 -13.09 -17.36
C GLN A 27 -1.50 -11.73 -17.83
N ALA A 28 -1.88 -10.64 -17.12
CA ALA A 28 -1.58 -9.27 -17.53
C ALA A 28 -0.36 -8.67 -16.81
N VAL A 29 -0.02 -9.18 -15.61
CA VAL A 29 1.12 -8.66 -14.85
C VAL A 29 2.43 -9.01 -15.54
N GLN A 30 3.23 -7.98 -15.79
CA GLN A 30 4.58 -8.07 -16.35
C GLN A 30 5.60 -7.89 -15.19
N VAL A 31 6.42 -8.90 -14.97
CA VAL A 31 7.49 -8.83 -13.97
C VAL A 31 8.69 -8.10 -14.58
N VAL A 32 9.06 -6.98 -13.97
CA VAL A 32 10.14 -6.11 -14.42
C VAL A 32 11.35 -6.29 -13.52
N ARG A 33 12.50 -6.61 -14.08
CA ARG A 33 13.76 -6.71 -13.33
C ARG A 33 14.65 -5.51 -13.63
N ARG A 34 15.26 -4.95 -12.60
CA ARG A 34 16.37 -4.00 -12.77
C ARG A 34 17.62 -4.80 -13.13
N ARG A 35 18.22 -4.45 -14.27
CA ARG A 35 19.56 -4.94 -14.61
C ARG A 35 20.55 -4.08 -13.80
N GLU A 36 21.29 -4.70 -12.88
CA GLU A 36 22.48 -4.07 -12.34
C GLU A 36 23.48 -3.86 -13.48
N ALA A 37 24.14 -2.72 -13.49
CA ALA A 37 25.20 -2.46 -14.47
C ALA A 37 26.36 -3.40 -14.15
N ASP A 38 26.49 -4.50 -14.89
CA ASP A 38 27.69 -5.31 -14.92
C ASP A 38 28.73 -4.57 -15.79
N GLY A 39 29.60 -3.80 -15.16
CA GLY A 39 30.66 -3.05 -15.86
C GLY A 39 30.10 -1.94 -16.79
N ASP A 40 30.68 -1.72 -17.94
CA ASP A 40 30.41 -0.60 -18.87
C ASP A 40 29.04 -0.61 -19.60
N GLY A 41 28.07 -1.41 -19.22
CA GLY A 41 26.75 -1.48 -19.85
C GLY A 41 25.73 -0.52 -19.23
N PRO A 42 24.76 0.02 -20.02
CA PRO A 42 23.72 0.89 -19.47
C PRO A 42 22.84 0.11 -18.48
N SER A 43 22.58 0.71 -17.29
CA SER A 43 21.54 0.24 -16.40
C SER A 43 20.17 0.38 -17.09
N GLY A 44 19.35 -0.67 -17.04
CA GLY A 44 18.04 -0.69 -17.71
C GLY A 44 17.10 -1.69 -17.06
N GLU A 45 15.82 -1.60 -17.44
CA GLU A 45 14.83 -2.61 -17.07
C GLU A 45 14.84 -3.74 -18.11
N VAL A 46 14.67 -4.96 -17.65
CA VAL A 46 14.52 -6.16 -18.50
C VAL A 46 13.29 -6.93 -18.05
N ALA A 47 12.55 -7.47 -19.02
CA ALA A 47 11.49 -8.43 -18.74
C ALA A 47 12.09 -9.77 -18.30
N GLU A 48 11.31 -10.56 -17.57
CA GLU A 48 11.69 -11.94 -17.30
C GLU A 48 11.81 -12.74 -18.60
N ALA A 49 12.65 -13.76 -18.63
CA ALA A 49 12.98 -14.49 -19.86
C ALA A 49 11.70 -14.97 -20.59
N GLY A 50 11.49 -14.48 -21.81
CA GLY A 50 10.35 -14.82 -22.66
C GLY A 50 9.18 -13.83 -22.63
N ALA A 51 9.18 -12.82 -21.77
CA ALA A 51 8.18 -11.76 -21.76
C ALA A 51 8.62 -10.56 -22.61
N ALA A 52 7.66 -9.81 -23.17
CA ALA A 52 7.95 -8.54 -23.82
C ALA A 52 8.46 -7.53 -22.79
N VAL A 53 9.47 -6.74 -23.16
CA VAL A 53 9.92 -5.62 -22.32
C VAL A 53 8.77 -4.60 -22.28
N PRO A 54 8.29 -4.19 -21.09
CA PRO A 54 7.24 -3.19 -20.97
C PRO A 54 7.63 -1.90 -21.67
N ASP A 55 6.68 -1.25 -22.36
CA ASP A 55 6.87 0.11 -22.83
C ASP A 55 6.92 1.06 -21.60
N PRO A 56 8.05 1.69 -21.32
CA PRO A 56 8.17 2.55 -20.14
C PRO A 56 7.32 3.82 -20.23
N ALA A 57 6.82 4.17 -21.40
CA ALA A 57 5.96 5.34 -21.63
C ALA A 57 4.46 5.00 -21.61
N ALA A 58 4.10 3.71 -21.60
CA ALA A 58 2.69 3.30 -21.51
C ALA A 58 2.11 3.60 -20.13
N ASP A 59 0.84 3.95 -20.11
CA ASP A 59 0.09 4.07 -18.83
C ASP A 59 0.14 2.74 -18.07
N HIS A 60 0.53 2.79 -16.80
CA HIS A 60 0.67 1.58 -16.01
C HIS A 60 0.43 1.79 -14.52
N VAL A 61 0.15 0.69 -13.84
CA VAL A 61 0.19 0.58 -12.38
C VAL A 61 1.45 -0.20 -12.00
N ALA A 62 2.29 0.40 -11.14
CA ALA A 62 3.45 -0.27 -10.59
C ALA A 62 3.08 -1.00 -9.29
N LEU A 63 3.50 -2.25 -9.16
CA LEU A 63 3.41 -3.04 -7.93
C LEU A 63 4.82 -3.33 -7.45
N LEU A 64 5.01 -3.29 -6.14
CA LEU A 64 6.25 -3.72 -5.50
C LEU A 64 5.94 -4.31 -4.13
N GLY A 65 6.85 -5.11 -3.59
CA GLY A 65 6.71 -5.66 -2.24
C GLY A 65 7.74 -5.09 -1.28
N PHE A 66 7.36 -5.01 0.01
CA PHE A 66 8.29 -4.84 1.09
C PHE A 66 8.15 -5.98 2.09
N ARG A 67 9.10 -6.90 2.08
CA ARG A 67 9.12 -8.09 2.92
C ARG A 67 9.79 -7.77 4.25
N SER A 68 8.99 -7.32 5.21
CA SER A 68 9.43 -6.97 6.56
C SER A 68 8.36 -7.30 7.59
N ASP A 69 8.78 -7.79 8.74
CA ASP A 69 8.02 -7.85 9.98
C ASP A 69 8.89 -7.54 11.21
N GLU A 70 10.05 -6.97 10.96
CA GLU A 70 10.97 -6.56 12.03
C GLU A 70 10.37 -5.45 12.87
N GLY A 71 9.62 -4.50 12.25
CA GLY A 71 8.88 -3.48 12.97
C GLY A 71 7.80 -4.08 13.86
N VAL A 72 7.08 -5.09 13.38
CA VAL A 72 6.10 -5.87 14.15
C VAL A 72 6.78 -6.57 15.33
N ARG A 73 7.95 -7.22 15.10
CA ARG A 73 8.75 -7.86 16.15
C ARG A 73 9.19 -6.86 17.22
N ARG A 74 9.71 -5.70 16.80
CA ARG A 74 10.11 -4.62 17.72
C ARG A 74 8.93 -4.08 18.51
N ASN A 75 7.74 -4.04 17.91
CA ASN A 75 6.49 -3.64 18.55
C ASN A 75 5.88 -4.76 19.43
N ARG A 76 6.54 -5.91 19.55
CA ARG A 76 6.08 -7.11 20.30
C ARG A 76 4.80 -7.72 19.71
N GLY A 77 4.55 -7.49 18.43
CA GLY A 77 3.46 -8.09 17.68
C GLY A 77 3.77 -9.52 17.21
N ARG A 78 2.82 -10.12 16.51
CA ARG A 78 2.93 -11.48 15.96
C ARG A 78 3.58 -11.43 14.58
N VAL A 79 4.83 -11.90 14.48
CA VAL A 79 5.60 -11.93 13.22
C VAL A 79 4.97 -12.86 12.18
N GLY A 80 5.29 -12.64 10.89
CA GLY A 80 4.82 -13.39 9.73
C GLY A 80 4.35 -12.49 8.58
N ALA A 81 4.27 -11.18 8.80
CA ALA A 81 3.87 -10.23 7.76
C ALA A 81 4.90 -10.09 6.62
N ALA A 82 6.15 -10.49 6.82
CA ALA A 82 7.17 -10.54 5.76
C ALA A 82 6.76 -11.41 4.56
N ASP A 83 5.85 -12.37 4.76
CA ASP A 83 5.27 -13.21 3.69
C ASP A 83 4.00 -12.62 3.07
N GLY A 84 3.54 -11.47 3.57
CA GLY A 84 2.36 -10.73 3.09
C GLY A 84 2.43 -10.42 1.60
N PRO A 85 3.53 -9.83 1.05
CA PRO A 85 3.61 -9.48 -0.37
C PRO A 85 3.37 -10.67 -1.30
N ALA A 86 3.94 -11.83 -0.99
CA ALA A 86 3.73 -13.04 -1.79
C ALA A 86 2.28 -13.56 -1.68
N ALA A 87 1.66 -13.48 -0.51
CA ALA A 87 0.27 -13.88 -0.32
C ALA A 87 -0.71 -12.94 -1.02
N LEU A 88 -0.46 -11.63 -1.02
CA LEU A 88 -1.25 -10.64 -1.76
C LEU A 88 -1.21 -10.89 -3.27
N ARG A 89 -0.02 -11.16 -3.85
CA ARG A 89 0.10 -11.52 -5.28
C ARG A 89 -0.71 -12.77 -5.62
N ARG A 90 -0.62 -13.82 -4.80
CA ARG A 90 -1.43 -15.03 -5.00
C ARG A 90 -2.94 -14.78 -4.91
N ALA A 91 -3.37 -13.84 -4.07
CA ALA A 91 -4.77 -13.49 -3.93
C ALA A 91 -5.27 -12.59 -5.08
N LEU A 92 -4.42 -11.72 -5.64
CA LEU A 92 -4.70 -10.91 -6.82
C LEU A 92 -4.74 -11.75 -8.11
N ALA A 93 -3.83 -12.70 -8.24
CA ALA A 93 -3.60 -13.50 -9.45
C ALA A 93 -4.87 -14.04 -10.13
N PRO A 94 -5.87 -14.63 -9.42
CA PRO A 94 -7.08 -15.18 -10.02
C PRO A 94 -8.16 -14.12 -10.35
N LEU A 95 -8.02 -12.86 -9.93
CA LEU A 95 -9.03 -11.84 -10.16
C LEU A 95 -9.15 -11.51 -11.65
N ALA A 96 -10.39 -11.34 -12.13
CA ALA A 96 -10.66 -10.95 -13.51
C ALA A 96 -10.40 -9.46 -13.72
N LEU A 97 -9.85 -9.13 -14.87
CA LEU A 97 -9.64 -7.76 -15.33
C LEU A 97 -10.78 -7.31 -16.24
N HIS A 98 -11.02 -6.00 -16.28
CA HIS A 98 -12.05 -5.38 -17.11
C HIS A 98 -11.53 -4.07 -17.71
N GLY A 99 -12.23 -3.58 -18.77
CA GLY A 99 -11.95 -2.28 -19.40
C GLY A 99 -10.49 -2.13 -19.84
N PRO A 100 -9.87 -0.96 -19.62
CA PRO A 100 -8.50 -0.67 -20.07
C PRO A 100 -7.45 -1.69 -19.64
N LEU A 101 -7.61 -2.27 -18.43
CA LEU A 101 -6.70 -3.31 -17.93
C LEU A 101 -6.81 -4.62 -18.73
N ALA A 102 -8.03 -5.05 -19.06
CA ALA A 102 -8.25 -6.28 -19.83
C ALA A 102 -7.76 -6.15 -21.28
N HIS A 103 -7.83 -4.95 -21.85
CA HIS A 103 -7.38 -4.64 -23.20
C HIS A 103 -5.90 -4.28 -23.27
N GLY A 104 -5.17 -4.24 -22.15
CA GLY A 104 -3.75 -3.87 -22.11
C GLY A 104 -3.47 -2.40 -22.42
N GLU A 105 -4.49 -1.54 -22.40
CA GLU A 105 -4.33 -0.08 -22.55
C GLU A 105 -3.64 0.54 -21.34
N VAL A 106 -3.85 -0.06 -20.17
CA VAL A 106 -3.09 0.22 -18.95
C VAL A 106 -2.41 -1.08 -18.52
N GLN A 107 -1.10 -1.04 -18.33
CA GLN A 107 -0.29 -2.19 -18.00
C GLN A 107 -0.15 -2.38 -16.49
N LEU A 108 0.16 -3.60 -16.05
CA LEU A 108 0.45 -3.94 -14.66
C LEU A 108 1.91 -4.38 -14.57
N HIS A 109 2.74 -3.63 -13.85
CA HIS A 109 4.18 -3.89 -13.74
C HIS A 109 4.54 -4.30 -12.31
N ASP A 110 5.07 -5.49 -12.11
CA ASP A 110 5.61 -5.94 -10.83
C ASP A 110 7.13 -5.70 -10.78
N LEU A 111 7.55 -4.78 -9.94
CA LEU A 111 8.94 -4.33 -9.80
C LEU A 111 9.76 -5.21 -8.83
N GLY A 112 9.16 -6.28 -8.31
CA GLY A 112 9.81 -7.17 -7.33
C GLY A 112 9.69 -6.67 -5.91
N ASP A 113 10.56 -7.19 -5.03
CA ASP A 113 10.52 -6.92 -3.60
C ASP A 113 11.80 -6.27 -3.09
N ALA A 114 11.65 -5.37 -2.11
CA ALA A 114 12.67 -5.05 -1.13
C ALA A 114 12.44 -5.91 0.12
N GLU A 115 13.48 -6.15 0.91
CA GLU A 115 13.36 -6.96 2.11
C GLU A 115 14.22 -6.43 3.27
N THR A 116 13.77 -6.68 4.49
CA THR A 116 14.56 -6.50 5.68
C THR A 116 15.40 -7.78 5.91
N VAL A 117 16.72 -7.63 6.00
CA VAL A 117 17.63 -8.74 6.28
C VAL A 117 17.97 -8.74 7.77
N GLY A 118 17.60 -9.83 8.45
CA GLY A 118 17.80 -9.94 9.90
C GLY A 118 17.04 -8.82 10.65
N GLU A 119 17.76 -8.07 11.50
CA GLU A 119 17.20 -6.99 12.31
C GLU A 119 17.45 -5.58 11.72
N ASP A 120 17.98 -5.48 10.50
CA ASP A 120 18.31 -4.19 9.85
C ASP A 120 17.08 -3.63 9.12
N LEU A 121 16.08 -3.21 9.90
CA LEU A 121 14.86 -2.61 9.38
C LEU A 121 15.15 -1.34 8.57
N GLU A 122 16.08 -0.53 9.06
CA GLU A 122 16.38 0.77 8.50
C GLU A 122 16.97 0.64 7.07
N ALA A 123 17.84 -0.34 6.84
CA ALA A 123 18.36 -0.65 5.50
C ALA A 123 17.26 -1.21 4.58
N GLY A 124 16.40 -2.10 5.11
CA GLY A 124 15.23 -2.62 4.38
C GLY A 124 14.28 -1.50 3.95
N GLN A 125 13.96 -0.58 4.86
CA GLN A 125 13.13 0.60 4.57
C GLN A 125 13.76 1.52 3.53
N ALA A 126 15.08 1.73 3.57
CA ALA A 126 15.77 2.52 2.55
C ALA A 126 15.70 1.86 1.16
N ALA A 127 15.84 0.54 1.08
CA ALA A 127 15.71 -0.20 -0.17
C ALA A 127 14.25 -0.13 -0.72
N ALA A 128 13.25 -0.31 0.14
CA ALA A 128 11.85 -0.19 -0.22
C ALA A 128 11.50 1.23 -0.68
N ALA A 129 12.02 2.25 0.00
CA ALA A 129 11.84 3.66 -0.38
C ALA A 129 12.41 3.96 -1.78
N ALA A 130 13.60 3.43 -2.08
CA ALA A 130 14.21 3.62 -3.41
C ALA A 130 13.39 2.94 -4.52
N LEU A 131 12.81 1.77 -4.23
CA LEU A 131 11.94 1.06 -5.17
C LEU A 131 10.59 1.78 -5.34
N THR A 132 10.02 2.31 -4.27
CA THR A 132 8.79 3.12 -4.29
C THR A 132 8.98 4.40 -5.10
N ALA A 133 10.07 5.15 -4.86
CA ALA A 133 10.40 6.33 -5.65
C ALA A 133 10.56 5.99 -7.14
N HIS A 134 11.23 4.88 -7.45
CA HIS A 134 11.35 4.40 -8.82
C HIS A 134 9.98 4.11 -9.46
N GLY A 135 9.05 3.46 -8.73
CA GLY A 135 7.70 3.20 -9.22
C GLY A 135 6.92 4.50 -9.51
N LEU A 136 7.03 5.49 -8.61
CA LEU A 136 6.37 6.79 -8.75
C LEU A 136 6.92 7.62 -9.92
N ASP A 137 8.23 7.58 -10.15
CA ASP A 137 8.91 8.40 -11.17
C ASP A 137 8.89 7.80 -12.57
N ARG A 138 8.36 6.59 -12.75
CA ARG A 138 8.22 5.99 -14.09
C ARG A 138 7.25 6.81 -14.94
N ALA A 139 7.65 7.08 -16.18
CA ALA A 139 6.77 7.74 -17.13
C ALA A 139 5.49 6.92 -17.35
N GLY A 140 4.32 7.55 -17.31
CA GLY A 140 3.03 6.87 -17.44
C GLY A 140 2.52 6.16 -16.17
N ALA A 141 3.22 6.28 -15.03
CA ALA A 141 2.74 5.72 -13.76
C ALA A 141 1.42 6.38 -13.34
N ARG A 142 0.36 5.59 -13.26
CA ARG A 142 -0.97 6.01 -12.78
C ARG A 142 -1.13 5.84 -11.27
N LEU A 143 -0.50 4.80 -10.73
CA LEU A 143 -0.52 4.44 -9.32
C LEU A 143 0.69 3.57 -9.01
N THR A 144 1.31 3.79 -7.85
CA THR A 144 2.28 2.86 -7.27
C THR A 144 1.64 2.17 -6.06
N VAL A 145 1.65 0.83 -6.07
CA VAL A 145 1.09 -0.02 -5.02
C VAL A 145 2.21 -0.77 -4.32
N VAL A 146 2.34 -0.57 -3.01
CA VAL A 146 3.28 -1.31 -2.16
C VAL A 146 2.52 -2.43 -1.44
N LEU A 147 2.86 -3.66 -1.75
CA LEU A 147 2.41 -4.84 -1.03
C LEU A 147 3.29 -4.98 0.21
N GLY A 148 2.79 -4.56 1.36
CA GLY A 148 3.59 -4.40 2.56
C GLY A 148 3.76 -5.66 3.37
N GLY A 149 4.72 -5.59 4.27
CA GLY A 149 4.83 -6.43 5.46
C GLY A 149 4.05 -5.81 6.62
N GLY A 150 4.73 -5.55 7.76
CA GLY A 150 4.15 -4.79 8.86
C GLY A 150 3.98 -3.30 8.53
N HIS A 151 3.27 -2.55 9.40
CA HIS A 151 2.97 -1.13 9.14
C HIS A 151 4.20 -0.20 9.18
N GLU A 152 5.37 -0.69 9.58
CA GLU A 152 6.66 -0.01 9.34
C GLU A 152 6.92 0.28 7.85
N THR A 153 6.17 -0.38 6.95
CA THR A 153 6.15 -0.11 5.51
C THR A 153 5.80 1.34 5.21
N ALA A 154 4.87 1.93 5.97
CA ALA A 154 4.42 3.30 5.73
C ALA A 154 5.57 4.33 5.82
N TRP A 155 6.58 4.09 6.66
CA TRP A 155 7.76 4.95 6.70
C TRP A 155 8.57 4.86 5.40
N SER A 156 8.75 3.67 4.84
CA SER A 156 9.43 3.51 3.55
C SER A 156 8.64 4.10 2.37
N SER A 157 7.31 3.95 2.39
CA SER A 157 6.40 4.58 1.42
C SER A 157 6.53 6.10 1.44
N TYR A 158 6.54 6.70 2.65
CA TYR A 158 6.78 8.13 2.83
C TYR A 158 8.15 8.55 2.28
N LEU A 159 9.22 7.86 2.65
CA LEU A 159 10.57 8.17 2.14
C LEU A 159 10.64 8.05 0.61
N GLY A 160 9.95 7.09 0.03
CA GLY A 160 9.84 6.94 -1.41
C GLY A 160 9.11 8.12 -2.06
N LEU A 161 7.98 8.55 -1.48
CA LEU A 161 7.25 9.73 -1.95
C LEU A 161 8.11 11.00 -1.85
N MET A 162 8.81 11.19 -0.73
CA MET A 162 9.72 12.34 -0.55
C MET A 162 10.95 12.27 -1.45
N GLY A 163 11.37 11.08 -1.85
CA GLY A 163 12.48 10.83 -2.78
C GLY A 163 12.12 11.02 -4.26
N SER A 164 10.84 10.92 -4.61
CA SER A 164 10.33 11.01 -5.97
C SER A 164 10.16 12.43 -6.48
N GLY A 165 9.74 12.58 -7.75
CA GLY A 165 9.32 13.83 -8.36
C GLY A 165 7.95 14.34 -7.91
N PHE A 166 7.26 13.62 -7.02
CA PHE A 166 5.95 14.00 -6.47
C PHE A 166 6.06 14.76 -5.13
N GLY A 167 4.92 15.23 -4.64
CA GLY A 167 4.81 15.87 -3.33
C GLY A 167 5.63 17.16 -3.20
N PRO A 168 6.34 17.35 -2.07
CA PRO A 168 7.04 18.61 -1.79
C PRO A 168 8.11 19.01 -2.81
N ARG A 169 8.76 18.04 -3.47
CA ARG A 169 9.74 18.33 -4.53
C ARG A 169 9.12 19.00 -5.74
N ALA A 170 7.88 18.65 -6.07
CA ALA A 170 7.11 19.33 -7.12
C ALA A 170 6.36 20.58 -6.61
N GLY A 171 6.54 20.99 -5.36
CA GLY A 171 5.79 22.07 -4.74
C GLY A 171 4.32 21.72 -4.45
N GLN A 172 3.98 20.44 -4.44
CA GLN A 172 2.63 19.92 -4.24
C GLN A 172 2.31 19.74 -2.75
N ARG A 173 1.05 19.97 -2.39
CA ARG A 173 0.51 19.66 -1.07
C ARG A 173 0.16 18.16 -1.03
N TRP A 174 0.80 17.43 -0.16
CA TRP A 174 0.53 16.02 0.01
C TRP A 174 -0.09 15.72 1.38
N GLY A 175 -0.74 14.58 1.50
CA GLY A 175 -1.26 14.07 2.77
C GLY A 175 -1.43 12.56 2.72
N VAL A 176 -1.54 11.95 3.91
CA VAL A 176 -1.74 10.52 4.08
C VAL A 176 -3.10 10.25 4.73
N LEU A 177 -3.88 9.39 4.06
CA LEU A 177 -5.09 8.79 4.61
C LEU A 177 -4.76 7.37 5.06
N ASN A 178 -4.98 7.08 6.34
CA ASN A 178 -4.78 5.77 6.93
C ASN A 178 -6.13 5.11 7.23
N LEU A 179 -6.32 3.88 6.77
CA LEU A 179 -7.43 3.03 7.18
C LEU A 179 -6.88 2.04 8.20
N ASP A 180 -7.15 2.25 9.49
CA ASP A 180 -6.40 1.60 10.58
C ASP A 180 -7.19 1.63 11.90
N ALA A 181 -7.08 0.58 12.69
CA ALA A 181 -7.57 0.56 14.06
C ALA A 181 -6.68 1.34 15.04
N HIS A 182 -5.48 1.75 14.61
CA HIS A 182 -4.46 2.40 15.42
C HIS A 182 -4.03 3.75 14.82
N PHE A 183 -3.49 4.64 15.66
CA PHE A 183 -2.88 5.90 15.21
C PHE A 183 -1.45 5.71 14.70
N ASP A 184 -0.75 4.69 15.13
CA ASP A 184 0.66 4.44 14.85
C ASP A 184 1.57 5.68 15.05
N LEU A 185 1.23 6.40 16.13
CA LEU A 185 1.91 7.60 16.62
C LEU A 185 2.80 7.33 17.84
N ARG A 186 3.19 6.07 18.10
CA ARG A 186 4.06 5.74 19.23
C ARG A 186 5.41 6.44 19.09
N SER A 187 6.04 6.71 20.22
CA SER A 187 7.42 7.22 20.30
C SER A 187 8.29 6.16 20.94
N GLU A 188 9.15 5.56 20.17
CA GLU A 188 10.04 4.49 20.59
C GLU A 188 11.49 4.84 20.24
N PRO A 189 12.50 4.33 20.97
CA PRO A 189 13.90 4.58 20.68
C PRO A 189 14.36 4.04 19.32
N ARG A 190 13.73 2.98 18.84
CA ARG A 190 13.95 2.40 17.51
C ARG A 190 12.62 2.35 16.76
N PRO A 191 12.61 2.52 15.44
CA PRO A 191 11.41 2.36 14.62
C PRO A 191 10.74 1.00 14.82
N THR A 192 9.40 1.02 14.90
CA THR A 192 8.53 -0.17 15.00
C THR A 192 7.36 -0.03 14.03
N SER A 193 6.51 -1.05 13.92
CA SER A 193 5.26 -0.94 13.15
C SER A 193 4.31 0.13 13.69
N GLY A 194 4.37 0.46 14.98
CA GLY A 194 3.53 1.48 15.63
C GLY A 194 4.09 2.91 15.63
N THR A 195 5.13 3.21 14.84
CA THR A 195 5.82 4.52 14.88
C THR A 195 5.82 5.33 13.58
N PRO A 196 5.37 4.81 12.42
CA PRO A 196 5.66 5.45 11.13
C PRO A 196 5.13 6.88 11.03
N PHE A 197 3.92 7.15 11.52
CA PHE A 197 3.34 8.49 11.42
C PHE A 197 3.95 9.49 12.42
N ALA A 198 4.47 9.00 13.54
CA ALA A 198 5.29 9.86 14.42
C ALA A 198 6.61 10.24 13.76
N GLN A 199 7.23 9.32 13.02
CA GLN A 199 8.44 9.58 12.24
C GLN A 199 8.16 10.59 11.11
N MET A 200 7.05 10.40 10.37
CA MET A 200 6.62 11.34 9.33
C MET A 200 6.38 12.74 9.90
N ALA A 201 5.65 12.87 11.01
CA ALA A 201 5.38 14.14 11.66
C ALA A 201 6.69 14.85 12.07
N ALA A 202 7.65 14.11 12.64
CA ALA A 202 8.94 14.66 13.02
C ALA A 202 9.75 15.13 11.79
N ALA A 203 9.74 14.34 10.70
CA ALA A 203 10.45 14.67 9.48
C ALA A 203 9.84 15.90 8.77
N GLU A 204 8.51 15.97 8.69
CA GLU A 204 7.81 17.13 8.12
C GLU A 204 8.07 18.39 8.94
N HIS A 205 8.00 18.30 10.26
CA HIS A 205 8.31 19.42 11.15
C HIS A 205 9.77 19.91 10.97
N ALA A 206 10.73 18.98 10.89
CA ALA A 206 12.13 19.32 10.64
C ALA A 206 12.34 20.00 9.27
N ALA A 207 11.47 19.71 8.30
CA ALA A 207 11.46 20.33 6.98
C ALA A 207 10.62 21.64 6.93
N GLY A 208 10.11 22.14 8.07
CA GLY A 208 9.29 23.34 8.16
C GLY A 208 7.86 23.17 7.60
N ARG A 209 7.36 21.94 7.56
CA ARG A 209 6.02 21.59 7.09
C ARG A 209 5.21 20.89 8.18
N GLU A 210 3.90 20.85 8.02
CA GLU A 210 3.00 20.08 8.87
C GLU A 210 2.56 18.80 8.14
N LEU A 211 2.52 17.68 8.87
CA LEU A 211 1.97 16.43 8.34
C LEU A 211 0.45 16.56 8.21
N ARG A 212 -0.09 16.40 7.01
CA ARG A 212 -1.53 16.23 6.80
C ARG A 212 -1.86 14.76 6.92
N TYR A 213 -2.45 14.40 8.07
CA TYR A 213 -2.74 13.01 8.44
C TYR A 213 -4.20 12.84 8.80
N ALA A 214 -4.87 11.91 8.13
CA ALA A 214 -6.23 11.52 8.45
C ALA A 214 -6.34 10.01 8.68
N VAL A 215 -7.19 9.58 9.62
CA VAL A 215 -7.39 8.16 9.95
C VAL A 215 -8.87 7.82 9.99
N LEU A 216 -9.25 6.71 9.34
CA LEU A 216 -10.57 6.09 9.45
C LEU A 216 -10.44 4.71 10.10
N GLY A 217 -11.19 4.48 11.17
CA GLY A 217 -11.29 3.16 11.78
C GLY A 217 -10.69 3.03 13.18
N ILE A 218 -10.25 4.13 13.80
CA ILE A 218 -9.64 4.10 15.14
C ILE A 218 -10.48 3.29 16.11
N ALA A 219 -9.92 2.20 16.63
CA ALA A 219 -10.49 1.44 17.74
C ALA A 219 -10.11 2.13 19.05
N GLU A 220 -11.06 2.81 19.68
CA GLU A 220 -10.79 3.58 20.93
C GLU A 220 -10.10 2.72 22.00
N PRO A 221 -10.54 1.48 22.29
CA PRO A 221 -9.89 0.64 23.29
C PRO A 221 -8.46 0.21 22.97
N SER A 222 -8.06 0.31 21.72
CA SER A 222 -6.71 -0.08 21.25
C SER A 222 -5.70 1.08 21.28
N ASN A 223 -6.18 2.30 21.58
CA ASN A 223 -5.36 3.50 21.61
C ASN A 223 -5.39 4.17 22.97
N THR A 224 -4.23 4.38 23.57
CA THR A 224 -4.15 5.04 24.90
C THR A 224 -4.50 6.52 24.80
N GLY A 225 -4.93 7.13 25.92
CA GLY A 225 -5.20 8.57 26.00
C GLY A 225 -4.03 9.42 25.51
N ALA A 226 -2.78 8.99 25.73
CA ALA A 226 -1.59 9.69 25.28
C ALA A 226 -1.49 9.74 23.71
N LEU A 227 -1.96 8.70 23.03
CA LEU A 227 -2.00 8.70 21.55
C LEU A 227 -3.07 9.66 21.03
N PHE A 228 -4.22 9.73 21.67
CA PHE A 228 -5.26 10.72 21.34
C PHE A 228 -4.78 12.15 21.57
N GLU A 229 -4.07 12.44 22.69
CA GLU A 229 -3.47 13.75 22.93
C GLU A 229 -2.43 14.09 21.85
N LYS A 230 -1.60 13.13 21.49
CA LYS A 230 -0.60 13.33 20.45
C LYS A 230 -1.25 13.58 19.08
N ALA A 231 -2.28 12.83 18.73
CA ALA A 231 -3.05 13.04 17.51
C ALA A 231 -3.68 14.44 17.45
N ARG A 232 -4.28 14.91 18.56
CA ARG A 232 -4.81 16.30 18.66
C ARG A 232 -3.70 17.34 18.50
N GLY A 233 -2.56 17.14 19.16
CA GLY A 233 -1.42 18.06 19.08
C GLY A 233 -0.81 18.16 17.70
N LEU A 234 -0.94 17.12 16.88
CA LEU A 234 -0.47 17.07 15.48
C LEU A 234 -1.54 17.49 14.46
N GLY A 235 -2.75 17.86 14.90
CA GLY A 235 -3.84 18.22 13.99
C GLY A 235 -4.37 17.04 13.16
N VAL A 236 -4.23 15.81 13.64
CA VAL A 236 -4.76 14.64 12.95
C VAL A 236 -6.28 14.70 12.90
N THR A 237 -6.88 14.38 11.77
CA THR A 237 -8.33 14.22 11.62
C THR A 237 -8.64 12.72 11.66
N TRP A 238 -9.60 12.28 12.50
CA TRP A 238 -9.94 10.86 12.57
C TRP A 238 -11.41 10.60 12.85
N TRP A 239 -11.86 9.42 12.47
CA TRP A 239 -13.09 8.79 12.94
C TRP A 239 -12.79 7.44 13.57
N THR A 240 -13.54 7.11 14.63
CA THR A 240 -13.52 5.77 15.21
C THR A 240 -14.24 4.78 14.29
N ASP A 241 -14.02 3.48 14.51
CA ASP A 241 -14.74 2.40 13.85
C ASP A 241 -16.27 2.53 14.05
N GLU A 242 -16.72 2.89 15.25
CA GLU A 242 -18.14 3.16 15.54
C GLU A 242 -18.67 4.37 14.75
N GLN A 243 -17.89 5.46 14.66
CA GLN A 243 -18.27 6.63 13.87
C GLN A 243 -18.33 6.30 12.38
N CYS A 244 -17.39 5.51 11.87
CA CYS A 244 -17.41 5.01 10.49
C CYS A 244 -18.69 4.19 10.22
N LEU A 245 -19.04 3.29 11.13
CA LEU A 245 -20.25 2.47 11.02
C LEU A 245 -21.52 3.33 11.05
N ALA A 246 -21.62 4.29 11.96
CA ALA A 246 -22.76 5.16 12.09
C ALA A 246 -22.95 6.10 10.88
N ALA A 247 -21.85 6.60 10.31
CA ALA A 247 -21.88 7.50 9.15
C ALA A 247 -22.18 6.78 7.83
N GLY A 248 -21.88 5.47 7.76
CA GLY A 248 -22.06 4.66 6.56
C GLY A 248 -21.21 5.12 5.36
N ALA A 249 -21.46 4.53 4.21
CA ALA A 249 -20.65 4.77 3.01
C ALA A 249 -20.67 6.25 2.57
N GLU A 250 -21.82 6.91 2.64
CA GLU A 250 -21.93 8.33 2.27
C GLU A 250 -21.12 9.26 3.17
N GLY A 251 -21.12 8.99 4.50
CA GLY A 251 -20.31 9.77 5.44
C GLY A 251 -18.83 9.58 5.21
N ILE A 252 -18.38 8.33 4.98
CA ILE A 252 -16.99 8.01 4.66
C ILE A 252 -16.55 8.68 3.36
N THR A 253 -17.40 8.64 2.32
CA THR A 253 -17.12 9.34 1.05
C THR A 253 -16.88 10.83 1.31
N ARG A 254 -17.79 11.51 2.02
CA ARG A 254 -17.61 12.93 2.36
C ARG A 254 -16.33 13.22 3.13
N PHE A 255 -15.99 12.36 4.11
CA PHE A 255 -14.74 12.52 4.87
C PHE A 255 -13.52 12.47 3.95
N VAL A 256 -13.44 11.46 3.09
CA VAL A 256 -12.31 11.28 2.16
C VAL A 256 -12.25 12.41 1.14
N GLU A 257 -13.39 12.83 0.57
CA GLU A 257 -13.46 13.95 -0.36
C GLU A 257 -12.99 15.26 0.26
N GLN A 258 -13.42 15.56 1.49
CA GLN A 258 -12.99 16.75 2.22
C GLN A 258 -11.49 16.75 2.47
N PHE A 259 -10.94 15.62 2.94
CA PHE A 259 -9.50 15.51 3.14
C PHE A 259 -8.72 15.65 1.82
N ALA A 260 -9.13 14.94 0.78
CA ALA A 260 -8.48 14.99 -0.52
C ALA A 260 -8.59 16.37 -1.21
N ALA A 261 -9.64 17.15 -0.93
CA ALA A 261 -9.83 18.47 -1.54
C ALA A 261 -8.66 19.43 -1.28
N GLU A 262 -8.03 19.31 -0.13
CA GLU A 262 -6.91 20.16 0.30
C GLU A 262 -5.54 19.74 -0.27
N LEU A 263 -5.48 18.60 -0.96
CA LEU A 263 -4.25 17.98 -1.43
C LEU A 263 -4.09 18.09 -2.94
N ASP A 264 -2.87 17.98 -3.38
CA ASP A 264 -2.48 17.79 -4.78
C ASP A 264 -2.02 16.33 -5.00
N VAL A 265 -1.48 15.69 -3.95
CA VAL A 265 -1.05 14.28 -3.93
C VAL A 265 -1.60 13.58 -2.70
N LEU A 266 -2.26 12.46 -2.90
CA LEU A 266 -2.77 11.60 -1.83
C LEU A 266 -1.93 10.30 -1.75
N TYR A 267 -1.50 9.97 -0.55
CA TYR A 267 -1.00 8.66 -0.17
C TYR A 267 -2.07 7.97 0.68
N LEU A 268 -2.50 6.79 0.25
CA LEU A 268 -3.43 5.92 0.98
C LEU A 268 -2.66 4.74 1.57
N THR A 269 -2.81 4.49 2.85
CA THR A 269 -2.30 3.29 3.50
C THR A 269 -3.46 2.52 4.12
N ILE A 270 -3.45 1.19 3.94
CA ILE A 270 -4.49 0.30 4.46
C ILE A 270 -3.83 -0.71 5.38
N ASP A 271 -3.98 -0.50 6.69
CA ASP A 271 -3.75 -1.56 7.65
C ASP A 271 -4.95 -2.51 7.66
N LEU A 272 -4.71 -3.79 7.41
CA LEU A 272 -5.79 -4.77 7.32
C LEU A 272 -6.47 -5.04 8.67
N ASP A 273 -5.89 -4.58 9.77
CA ASP A 273 -6.51 -4.66 11.09
C ASP A 273 -7.63 -3.64 11.32
N VAL A 274 -7.81 -2.68 10.40
CA VAL A 274 -9.02 -1.85 10.33
C VAL A 274 -10.29 -2.68 10.13
N LEU A 275 -10.16 -3.86 9.48
CA LEU A 275 -11.28 -4.75 9.21
C LEU A 275 -11.65 -5.58 10.45
N PRO A 276 -12.94 -5.95 10.62
CA PRO A 276 -13.32 -6.88 11.67
C PRO A 276 -12.53 -8.19 11.61
N ALA A 277 -12.13 -8.74 12.77
CA ALA A 277 -11.43 -10.03 12.86
C ALA A 277 -12.16 -11.19 12.16
N ALA A 278 -13.48 -11.11 12.03
CA ALA A 278 -14.29 -12.07 11.27
C ALA A 278 -14.00 -12.01 9.74
N VAL A 279 -13.54 -10.87 9.24
CA VAL A 279 -13.17 -10.63 7.82
C VAL A 279 -11.68 -10.81 7.63
N ALA A 280 -10.87 -10.21 8.51
CA ALA A 280 -9.41 -10.19 8.44
C ALA A 280 -8.76 -10.78 9.70
N PRO A 281 -8.82 -12.11 9.90
CA PRO A 281 -8.16 -12.77 11.04
C PRO A 281 -6.63 -12.80 10.92
N GLY A 282 -6.09 -12.67 9.70
CA GLY A 282 -4.68 -12.83 9.37
C GLY A 282 -3.88 -11.54 9.57
N VAL A 283 -3.96 -10.95 10.76
CA VAL A 283 -3.22 -9.73 11.14
C VAL A 283 -2.60 -9.88 12.52
N SER A 284 -1.62 -9.05 12.86
CA SER A 284 -0.95 -9.08 14.17
C SER A 284 -1.90 -8.70 15.30
N ALA A 285 -2.76 -7.71 15.12
CA ALA A 285 -3.66 -7.16 16.14
C ALA A 285 -5.11 -7.05 15.62
N PRO A 286 -5.86 -8.17 15.53
CA PRO A 286 -7.18 -8.16 14.91
C PRO A 286 -8.19 -7.32 15.68
N ALA A 287 -8.91 -6.43 15.00
CA ALA A 287 -9.94 -5.60 15.60
C ALA A 287 -11.18 -6.44 15.96
N ALA A 288 -11.69 -6.25 17.18
CA ALA A 288 -12.91 -6.93 17.62
C ALA A 288 -14.16 -6.40 16.90
N HIS A 289 -14.23 -5.09 16.67
CA HIS A 289 -15.32 -4.39 15.96
C HIS A 289 -14.90 -4.10 14.53
N GLY A 290 -14.01 -3.13 14.31
CA GLY A 290 -13.47 -2.76 12.99
C GLY A 290 -14.48 -2.13 12.04
N VAL A 291 -13.99 -1.68 10.89
CA VAL A 291 -14.80 -1.07 9.82
C VAL A 291 -15.18 -2.16 8.80
N PRO A 292 -16.46 -2.40 8.52
CA PRO A 292 -16.90 -3.39 7.55
C PRO A 292 -16.27 -3.20 6.17
N LEU A 293 -15.86 -4.30 5.52
CA LEU A 293 -15.21 -4.29 4.20
C LEU A 293 -15.92 -3.41 3.14
N PRO A 294 -17.26 -3.37 3.03
CA PRO A 294 -17.92 -2.48 2.07
C PRO A 294 -17.70 -0.99 2.35
N LEU A 295 -17.55 -0.60 3.62
CA LEU A 295 -17.29 0.78 4.02
C LEU A 295 -15.82 1.14 3.78
N THR A 296 -14.89 0.23 4.10
CA THR A 296 -13.47 0.37 3.77
C THR A 296 -13.28 0.49 2.25
N ALA A 297 -13.98 -0.33 1.46
CA ALA A 297 -13.96 -0.27 0.00
C ALA A 297 -14.54 1.06 -0.54
N ALA A 298 -15.53 1.66 0.14
CA ALA A 298 -16.02 2.99 -0.22
C ALA A 298 -14.94 4.07 -0.04
N ALA A 299 -14.20 4.03 1.08
CA ALA A 299 -13.06 4.94 1.31
C ALA A 299 -11.99 4.78 0.22
N VAL A 300 -11.61 3.53 -0.10
CA VAL A 300 -10.62 3.22 -1.14
C VAL A 300 -11.04 3.76 -2.51
N ARG A 301 -12.27 3.47 -2.94
CA ARG A 301 -12.77 3.95 -4.24
C ARG A 301 -12.88 5.47 -4.29
N THR A 302 -13.27 6.12 -3.19
CA THR A 302 -13.32 7.58 -3.13
C THR A 302 -11.93 8.20 -3.23
N ALA A 303 -10.96 7.66 -2.48
CA ALA A 303 -9.57 8.11 -2.56
C ALA A 303 -9.00 7.93 -3.99
N ALA A 304 -9.23 6.77 -4.60
CA ALA A 304 -8.79 6.47 -5.96
C ALA A 304 -9.48 7.37 -7.01
N GLY A 305 -10.78 7.64 -6.85
CA GLY A 305 -11.57 8.50 -7.74
C GLY A 305 -11.26 9.99 -7.61
N SER A 306 -10.49 10.42 -6.60
CA SER A 306 -10.11 11.82 -6.40
C SER A 306 -9.20 12.37 -7.50
N GLY A 307 -8.56 11.50 -8.29
CA GLY A 307 -7.52 11.87 -9.26
C GLY A 307 -6.19 12.29 -8.63
N LYS A 308 -6.02 12.11 -7.31
CA LYS A 308 -4.85 12.55 -6.54
C LYS A 308 -4.06 11.39 -5.93
N LEU A 309 -4.61 10.17 -5.97
CA LEU A 309 -3.97 8.99 -5.41
C LEU A 309 -2.77 8.57 -6.25
N ALA A 310 -1.57 8.82 -5.74
CA ALA A 310 -0.31 8.44 -6.39
C ALA A 310 0.32 7.18 -5.76
N LEU A 311 0.11 6.97 -4.47
CA LEU A 311 0.72 5.90 -3.69
C LEU A 311 -0.33 5.21 -2.82
N LEU A 312 -0.34 3.88 -2.89
CA LEU A 312 -1.13 2.99 -2.03
C LEU A 312 -0.20 1.98 -1.38
N ASP A 313 -0.29 1.76 -0.08
CA ASP A 313 0.21 0.51 0.49
C ASP A 313 -0.88 -0.26 1.23
N VAL A 314 -0.68 -1.58 1.34
CA VAL A 314 -1.55 -2.50 2.06
C VAL A 314 -0.67 -3.36 2.95
N VAL A 315 -0.90 -3.31 4.24
CA VAL A 315 0.03 -3.79 5.27
C VAL A 315 -0.63 -4.73 6.29
N GLU A 316 0.21 -5.32 7.12
CA GLU A 316 -0.15 -6.21 8.26
C GLU A 316 -0.78 -7.56 7.85
N LEU A 317 -0.79 -7.94 6.57
CA LEU A 317 -1.17 -9.29 6.22
C LEU A 317 -0.16 -10.30 6.78
N ASN A 318 -0.60 -11.10 7.74
CA ASN A 318 0.16 -12.24 8.26
C ASN A 318 -0.45 -13.56 7.76
N PRO A 319 0.11 -14.18 6.71
CA PRO A 319 -0.46 -15.40 6.12
C PRO A 319 -0.49 -16.59 7.08
N SER A 320 0.40 -16.60 8.10
CA SER A 320 0.44 -17.69 9.09
C SER A 320 -0.76 -17.69 10.05
N LEU A 321 -1.43 -16.54 10.17
CA LEU A 321 -2.63 -16.35 10.99
C LEU A 321 -3.91 -16.32 10.15
N ASP A 322 -3.78 -16.28 8.82
CA ASP A 322 -4.93 -16.17 7.93
C ASP A 322 -5.65 -17.52 7.76
N ILE A 323 -6.97 -17.47 7.70
CA ILE A 323 -7.85 -18.63 7.56
C ILE A 323 -8.42 -18.63 6.14
N ASP A 324 -8.15 -19.67 5.36
CA ASP A 324 -8.62 -19.80 3.97
C ASP A 324 -8.20 -18.62 3.08
N SER A 325 -7.09 -17.95 3.37
CA SER A 325 -6.67 -16.72 2.70
C SER A 325 -7.77 -15.64 2.72
N ARG A 326 -8.57 -15.57 3.73
CA ARG A 326 -9.71 -14.66 3.86
C ARG A 326 -9.25 -13.20 3.91
N THR A 327 -8.24 -12.92 4.73
CA THR A 327 -7.62 -11.61 4.85
C THR A 327 -6.94 -11.20 3.54
N ALA A 328 -6.17 -12.11 2.95
CA ALA A 328 -5.52 -11.87 1.67
C ALA A 328 -6.53 -11.57 0.54
N ARG A 329 -7.68 -12.26 0.50
CA ARG A 329 -8.75 -11.99 -0.47
C ARG A 329 -9.43 -10.66 -0.24
N ALA A 330 -9.66 -10.25 1.02
CA ALA A 330 -10.20 -8.93 1.33
C ALA A 330 -9.23 -7.83 0.89
N ALA A 331 -7.94 -7.98 1.18
CA ALA A 331 -6.89 -7.07 0.75
C ALA A 331 -6.79 -6.99 -0.79
N ALA A 332 -6.76 -8.14 -1.48
CA ALA A 332 -6.73 -8.19 -2.94
C ALA A 332 -7.93 -7.47 -3.56
N ARG A 333 -9.12 -7.57 -2.96
CA ARG A 333 -10.31 -6.83 -3.41
C ARG A 333 -10.15 -5.33 -3.25
N LEU A 334 -9.57 -4.85 -2.14
CA LEU A 334 -9.33 -3.41 -1.93
C LEU A 334 -8.29 -2.87 -2.91
N ILE A 335 -7.22 -3.63 -3.19
CA ILE A 335 -6.22 -3.28 -4.20
C ILE A 335 -6.87 -3.21 -5.58
N ASP A 336 -7.65 -4.23 -5.96
CA ASP A 336 -8.35 -4.28 -7.26
C ASP A 336 -9.33 -3.11 -7.41
N ASP A 337 -10.10 -2.76 -6.37
CA ASP A 337 -11.01 -1.61 -6.36
C ASP A 337 -10.24 -0.28 -6.58
N ALA A 338 -9.06 -0.11 -5.95
CA ALA A 338 -8.22 1.08 -6.17
C ALA A 338 -7.69 1.14 -7.61
N VAL A 339 -7.08 0.05 -8.07
CA VAL A 339 -6.49 -0.05 -9.42
C VAL A 339 -7.54 0.18 -10.50
N ARG A 340 -8.69 -0.49 -10.41
CA ARG A 340 -9.80 -0.32 -11.37
C ARG A 340 -10.33 1.11 -11.40
N THR A 341 -10.42 1.75 -10.23
CA THR A 341 -10.93 3.13 -10.15
C THR A 341 -9.95 4.12 -10.78
N VAL A 342 -8.66 4.02 -10.44
CA VAL A 342 -7.60 4.90 -11.01
C VAL A 342 -7.48 4.74 -12.53
N THR A 343 -7.70 3.53 -13.04
CA THR A 343 -7.52 3.21 -14.48
C THR A 343 -8.80 3.38 -15.30
N GLY A 344 -9.92 3.73 -14.68
CA GLY A 344 -11.22 3.85 -15.37
C GLY A 344 -11.86 2.51 -15.72
N ALA A 345 -11.34 1.39 -15.22
CA ALA A 345 -11.88 0.05 -15.46
C ALA A 345 -13.14 -0.27 -14.61
N GLY A 346 -13.57 0.66 -13.78
CA GLY A 346 -14.69 0.50 -12.84
C GLY A 346 -16.01 1.14 -13.28
N ALA A 347 -16.10 1.65 -14.51
CA ALA A 347 -17.31 2.30 -15.05
C ALA A 347 -18.27 1.29 -15.70
#